data_4a17b398d911d67e8463c6406d316b3a
#
_entry.id   4a17b398d911d67e8463c6406d316b3a
#
_cell.length_a   1.000
_cell.length_b   1.000
_cell.length_c   1.000
_cell.angle_alpha   90.00
_cell.angle_beta   90.00
_cell.angle_gamma   90.00
#
_symmetry.space_group_name_H-M   'P 1'
#
loop_
_entity.id
_entity.type
_entity.pdbx_description
1 polymer ?
#
loop_
_entity_poly.entity_id
_entity_poly.type
_entity_poly.pdbx_seq_one_letter_code
_entity_poly.pdbx_strand_id
1 'polypeptide(L)'
;GSFAGGWTSSKLIASGKSLDASRKWVIWLGAIFVVPGLGCLYIESPYWAIALISFALFATQFKQAALFTLPIDLFSKKDAASVWGITGSAGSFGAMLFTPVIGWLVDTISYSPVFVIVSFLHILSALMVMLFIPKIQYVGTISTT
;
A
#
# COMPACT_ATOMS: atom_id res chain seq x y z
N GLY A 1 2.47 10.43 5.37
CA GLY A 1 1.88 9.57 4.32
C GLY A 1 0.44 9.22 4.63
N SER A 2 0.16 8.56 5.74
CA SER A 2 -1.20 8.07 6.07
C SER A 2 -2.25 9.18 6.12
N PHE A 3 -1.95 10.31 6.76
CA PHE A 3 -2.86 11.46 6.80
C PHE A 3 -3.15 11.99 5.38
N ALA A 4 -2.12 12.19 4.57
CA ALA A 4 -2.26 12.66 3.20
C ALA A 4 -3.07 11.69 2.33
N GLY A 5 -2.83 10.37 2.46
CA GLY A 5 -3.58 9.34 1.74
C GLY A 5 -5.06 9.31 2.12
N GLY A 6 -5.36 9.35 3.42
CA GLY A 6 -6.73 9.42 3.94
C GLY A 6 -7.45 10.69 3.49
N TRP A 7 -6.81 11.84 3.64
CA TRP A 7 -7.36 13.13 3.21
C TRP A 7 -7.62 13.16 1.69
N THR A 8 -6.69 12.68 0.87
CA THR A 8 -6.85 12.61 -0.59
C THR A 8 -8.03 11.73 -0.96
N SER A 9 -8.16 10.53 -0.36
CA SER A 9 -9.29 9.64 -0.58
C SER A 9 -10.62 10.30 -0.21
N SER A 10 -10.69 10.94 0.96
CA SER A 10 -11.89 11.65 1.43
C SER A 10 -12.25 12.84 0.53
N LYS A 11 -11.27 13.60 0.09
CA LYS A 11 -11.47 14.73 -0.83
C LYS A 11 -12.00 14.28 -2.19
N LEU A 12 -11.50 13.17 -2.73
CA LEU A 12 -11.99 12.58 -3.97
C LEU A 12 -13.45 12.14 -3.85
N ILE A 13 -13.83 11.53 -2.72
CA ILE A 13 -15.22 11.15 -2.44
C ILE A 13 -16.10 12.40 -2.33
N ALA A 14 -15.66 13.42 -1.59
CA ALA A 14 -16.38 14.67 -1.44
C ALA A 14 -16.55 15.44 -2.78
N SER A 15 -15.65 15.25 -3.74
CA SER A 15 -15.75 15.82 -5.10
C SER A 15 -16.67 15.02 -6.04
N GLY A 16 -17.41 14.02 -5.52
CA GLY A 16 -18.39 13.25 -6.30
C GLY A 16 -17.83 12.00 -6.98
N LYS A 17 -16.54 11.63 -6.75
CA LYS A 17 -16.01 10.36 -7.24
C LYS A 17 -16.54 9.19 -6.41
N SER A 18 -16.73 8.04 -7.06
CA SER A 18 -17.13 6.82 -6.37
C SER A 18 -16.10 6.39 -5.31
N LEU A 19 -16.57 5.68 -4.28
CA LEU A 19 -15.70 5.10 -3.26
C LEU A 19 -14.61 4.22 -3.90
N ASP A 20 -15.02 3.36 -4.84
CA ASP A 20 -14.13 2.48 -5.60
C ASP A 20 -13.00 3.25 -6.30
N ALA A 21 -13.36 4.26 -7.10
CA ALA A 21 -12.37 5.06 -7.81
C ALA A 21 -11.43 5.80 -6.84
N SER A 22 -11.97 6.36 -5.76
CA SER A 22 -11.18 7.13 -4.79
C SER A 22 -10.15 6.27 -4.06
N ARG A 23 -10.54 5.06 -3.63
CA ARG A 23 -9.62 4.11 -2.97
C ARG A 23 -8.56 3.60 -3.94
N LYS A 24 -8.97 3.16 -5.13
CA LYS A 24 -8.07 2.65 -6.16
C LYS A 24 -7.06 3.70 -6.62
N TRP A 25 -7.47 4.95 -6.79
CA TRP A 25 -6.57 6.06 -7.13
C TRP A 25 -5.46 6.25 -6.09
N VAL A 26 -5.80 6.28 -4.81
CA VAL A 26 -4.82 6.44 -3.73
C VAL A 26 -3.85 5.25 -3.69
N ILE A 27 -4.36 4.03 -3.88
CA ILE A 27 -3.53 2.82 -3.92
C ILE A 27 -2.53 2.87 -5.08
N TRP A 28 -2.98 3.24 -6.28
CA TRP A 28 -2.13 3.35 -7.46
C TRP A 28 -1.09 4.45 -7.33
N LEU A 29 -1.51 5.65 -6.95
CA LEU A 29 -0.58 6.76 -6.76
C LEU A 29 0.50 6.42 -5.73
N GLY A 30 0.12 5.84 -4.61
CA GLY A 30 1.09 5.42 -3.61
C GLY A 30 2.04 4.34 -4.11
N ALA A 31 1.58 3.38 -4.91
CA ALA A 31 2.44 2.36 -5.50
C ALA A 31 3.46 2.95 -6.50
N ILE A 32 3.02 3.90 -7.33
CA ILE A 32 3.90 4.60 -8.29
C ILE A 32 4.91 5.50 -7.54
N PHE A 33 4.47 6.17 -6.47
CA PHE A 33 5.33 7.06 -5.70
C PHE A 33 6.45 6.33 -4.92
N VAL A 34 6.39 5.02 -4.78
CA VAL A 34 7.50 4.23 -4.22
C VAL A 34 8.66 4.09 -5.22
N VAL A 35 8.37 4.07 -6.53
CA VAL A 35 9.36 3.82 -7.58
C VAL A 35 10.55 4.79 -7.56
N PRO A 36 10.39 6.12 -7.34
CA PRO A 36 11.53 7.04 -7.20
C PRO A 36 12.54 6.63 -6.12
N GLY A 37 12.14 5.81 -5.14
CA GLY A 37 13.06 5.23 -4.15
C GLY A 37 14.19 4.41 -4.79
N LEU A 38 14.00 3.85 -5.99
CA LEU A 38 15.07 3.21 -6.76
C LEU A 38 16.23 4.18 -7.12
N GLY A 39 15.96 5.47 -7.16
CA GLY A 39 16.98 6.50 -7.38
C GLY A 39 18.09 6.47 -6.34
N CYS A 40 17.84 5.94 -5.14
CA CYS A 40 18.88 5.79 -4.11
C CYS A 40 20.07 4.94 -4.58
N LEU A 41 19.87 4.06 -5.57
CA LEU A 41 20.90 3.19 -6.10
C LEU A 41 21.95 3.93 -6.95
N TYR A 42 21.63 5.13 -7.40
CA TYR A 42 22.44 5.92 -8.31
C TYR A 42 22.96 7.24 -7.70
N ILE A 43 22.62 7.50 -6.44
CA ILE A 43 22.94 8.75 -5.77
C ILE A 43 24.01 8.51 -4.71
N GLU A 44 25.14 9.20 -4.84
CA GLU A 44 26.26 9.15 -3.88
C GLU A 44 26.04 10.06 -2.66
N SER A 45 25.21 11.09 -2.80
CA SER A 45 24.96 12.05 -1.71
C SER A 45 24.03 11.46 -0.66
N PRO A 46 24.46 11.35 0.61
CA PRO A 46 23.65 10.82 1.72
C PRO A 46 22.35 11.61 1.94
N TYR A 47 22.38 12.93 1.72
CA TYR A 47 21.21 13.79 1.91
C TYR A 47 20.09 13.47 0.93
N TRP A 48 20.44 13.27 -0.36
CA TRP A 48 19.47 12.89 -1.39
C TRP A 48 18.98 11.46 -1.20
N ALA A 49 19.84 10.55 -0.76
CA ALA A 49 19.43 9.17 -0.45
C ALA A 49 18.39 9.17 0.70
N ILE A 50 18.63 9.91 1.78
CA ILE A 50 17.67 10.05 2.88
C ILE A 50 16.34 10.67 2.40
N ALA A 51 16.39 11.69 1.55
CA ALA A 51 15.20 12.32 1.00
C ALA A 51 14.35 11.33 0.17
N LEU A 52 14.99 10.52 -0.69
CA LEU A 52 14.30 9.52 -1.51
C LEU A 52 13.72 8.38 -0.67
N ILE A 53 14.45 7.89 0.33
CA ILE A 53 13.94 6.87 1.26
C ILE A 53 12.75 7.43 2.05
N SER A 54 12.86 8.65 2.55
CA SER A 54 11.76 9.31 3.26
C SER A 54 10.53 9.48 2.38
N PHE A 55 10.72 9.82 1.10
CA PHE A 55 9.63 9.91 0.14
C PHE A 55 9.00 8.53 -0.16
N ALA A 56 9.82 7.48 -0.29
CA ALA A 56 9.32 6.11 -0.49
C ALA A 56 8.51 5.63 0.73
N LEU A 57 8.96 5.93 1.95
CA LEU A 57 8.22 5.63 3.18
C LEU A 57 6.91 6.43 3.26
N PHE A 58 6.94 7.71 2.87
CA PHE A 58 5.73 8.52 2.75
C PHE A 58 4.73 7.89 1.77
N ALA A 59 5.19 7.46 0.59
CA ALA A 59 4.38 6.84 -0.46
C ALA A 59 3.76 5.51 0.01
N THR A 60 4.53 4.70 0.72
CA THR A 60 4.06 3.45 1.33
C THR A 60 2.91 3.72 2.30
N GLN A 61 3.08 4.67 3.22
CA GLN A 61 2.05 5.04 4.19
C GLN A 61 0.84 5.71 3.52
N PHE A 62 1.04 6.46 2.45
CA PHE A 62 -0.03 7.04 1.65
C PHE A 62 -0.96 5.96 1.06
N LYS A 63 -0.38 4.91 0.45
CA LYS A 63 -1.11 3.75 -0.06
C LYS A 63 -1.81 2.98 1.05
N GLN A 64 -1.10 2.76 2.16
CA GLN A 64 -1.56 1.98 3.31
C GLN A 64 -2.87 2.54 3.88
N ALA A 65 -3.03 3.88 3.89
CA ALA A 65 -4.26 4.52 4.37
C ALA A 65 -5.52 4.02 3.64
N ALA A 66 -5.44 3.83 2.32
CA ALA A 66 -6.56 3.29 1.54
C ALA A 66 -6.71 1.78 1.71
N LEU A 67 -5.61 1.01 1.77
CA LEU A 67 -5.65 -0.43 1.98
C LEU A 67 -6.29 -0.79 3.33
N PHE A 68 -5.98 -0.02 4.37
CA PHE A 68 -6.52 -0.26 5.70
C PHE A 68 -8.01 0.03 5.84
N THR A 69 -8.61 0.76 4.93
CA THR A 69 -10.08 0.95 4.93
C THR A 69 -10.83 -0.15 4.18
N LEU A 70 -10.17 -0.95 3.34
CA LEU A 70 -10.84 -1.98 2.53
C LEU A 70 -11.67 -2.99 3.35
N PRO A 71 -11.20 -3.53 4.49
CA PRO A 71 -12.02 -4.43 5.30
C PRO A 71 -13.31 -3.79 5.79
N ILE A 72 -13.30 -2.51 6.12
CA ILE A 72 -14.48 -1.77 6.58
C ILE A 72 -15.40 -1.41 5.40
N ASP A 73 -14.83 -1.17 4.23
CA ASP A 73 -15.59 -0.81 3.03
C ASP A 73 -16.24 -2.05 2.36
N LEU A 74 -15.63 -3.25 2.52
CA LEU A 74 -16.03 -4.48 1.83
C LEU A 74 -16.81 -5.46 2.69
N PHE A 75 -16.69 -5.38 4.02
CA PHE A 75 -17.30 -6.34 4.93
C PHE A 75 -18.24 -5.66 5.93
N SER A 76 -19.13 -6.46 6.55
CA SER A 76 -19.98 -5.96 7.60
C SER A 76 -19.15 -5.53 8.82
N LYS A 77 -19.69 -4.63 9.65
CA LYS A 77 -19.00 -4.19 10.89
C LYS A 77 -18.64 -5.35 11.83
N LYS A 78 -19.42 -6.45 11.79
CA LYS A 78 -19.18 -7.65 12.61
C LYS A 78 -17.97 -8.43 12.11
N ASP A 79 -17.80 -8.50 10.78
CA ASP A 79 -16.77 -9.33 10.13
C ASP A 79 -15.47 -8.56 9.93
N ALA A 80 -15.54 -7.23 9.85
CA ALA A 80 -14.38 -6.37 9.57
C ALA A 80 -13.23 -6.59 10.56
N ALA A 81 -13.52 -6.79 11.84
CA ALA A 81 -12.51 -7.06 12.86
C ALA A 81 -11.79 -8.40 12.62
N SER A 82 -12.53 -9.45 12.25
CA SER A 82 -11.97 -10.78 11.94
C SER A 82 -11.12 -10.72 10.68
N VAL A 83 -11.59 -10.03 9.63
CA VAL A 83 -10.84 -9.82 8.39
C VAL A 83 -9.54 -9.05 8.67
N TRP A 84 -9.60 -8.01 9.51
CA TRP A 84 -8.41 -7.27 9.96
C TRP A 84 -7.41 -8.17 10.70
N GLY A 85 -7.88 -9.03 11.58
CA GLY A 85 -7.05 -10.00 12.30
C GLY A 85 -6.35 -10.96 11.33
N ILE A 86 -7.08 -11.54 10.39
CA ILE A 86 -6.54 -12.48 9.39
C ILE A 86 -5.52 -11.78 8.47
N THR A 87 -5.86 -10.62 7.94
CA THR A 87 -4.95 -9.87 7.05
C THR A 87 -3.70 -9.38 7.78
N GLY A 88 -3.85 -8.93 9.02
CA GLY A 88 -2.73 -8.53 9.88
C GLY A 88 -1.80 -9.70 10.21
N SER A 89 -2.35 -10.85 10.57
CA SER A 89 -1.58 -12.07 10.84
C SER A 89 -0.85 -12.55 9.58
N ALA A 90 -1.53 -12.58 8.43
CA ALA A 90 -0.90 -12.94 7.15
C ALA A 90 0.23 -11.98 6.77
N GLY A 91 0.04 -10.67 6.98
CA GLY A 91 1.08 -9.67 6.77
C GLY A 91 2.29 -9.86 7.68
N SER A 92 2.06 -10.12 8.96
CA SER A 92 3.13 -10.39 9.93
C SER A 92 3.88 -11.67 9.61
N PHE A 93 3.18 -12.73 9.22
CA PHE A 93 3.80 -13.99 8.79
C PHE A 93 4.64 -13.78 7.52
N GLY A 94 4.13 -13.03 6.55
CA GLY A 94 4.89 -12.64 5.35
C GLY A 94 6.16 -11.87 5.70
N ALA A 95 6.07 -10.88 6.60
CA ALA A 95 7.24 -10.12 7.07
C ALA A 95 8.27 -11.03 7.76
N MET A 96 7.82 -11.96 8.59
CA MET A 96 8.70 -12.94 9.27
C MET A 96 9.49 -13.78 8.27
N LEU A 97 8.86 -14.25 7.19
CA LEU A 97 9.53 -15.03 6.15
C LEU A 97 10.46 -14.19 5.28
N PHE A 98 10.07 -12.93 5.00
CA PHE A 98 10.84 -12.06 4.11
C PHE A 98 12.07 -11.43 4.78
N THR A 99 12.01 -11.19 6.10
CA THR A 99 13.11 -10.53 6.83
C THR A 99 14.44 -11.27 6.70
N PRO A 100 14.52 -12.61 6.89
CA PRO A 100 15.78 -13.35 6.68
C PRO A 100 16.27 -13.29 5.23
N VAL A 101 15.35 -13.32 4.26
CA VAL A 101 15.69 -13.22 2.82
C VAL A 101 16.30 -11.87 2.51
N ILE A 102 15.75 -10.79 3.07
CA ILE A 102 16.30 -9.44 2.91
C ILE A 102 17.69 -9.36 3.53
N GLY A 103 17.87 -9.88 4.76
CA GLY A 103 19.18 -9.93 5.41
C GLY A 103 20.21 -10.65 4.56
N TRP A 104 19.88 -11.85 4.09
CA TRP A 104 20.77 -12.65 3.22
C TRP A 104 21.13 -11.90 1.91
N LEU A 105 20.16 -11.24 1.26
CA LEU A 105 20.39 -10.45 0.04
C LEU A 105 21.35 -9.28 0.30
N VAL A 106 21.18 -8.58 1.42
CA VAL A 106 22.03 -7.45 1.79
C VAL A 106 23.45 -7.91 2.09
N ASP A 107 23.61 -9.01 2.83
CA ASP A 107 24.90 -9.51 3.26
C ASP A 107 25.71 -10.15 2.09
N THR A 108 25.00 -10.78 1.14
CA THR A 108 25.69 -11.52 0.04
C THR A 108 25.82 -10.74 -1.25
N ILE A 109 24.90 -9.83 -1.54
CA ILE A 109 24.87 -9.11 -2.82
C ILE A 109 24.99 -7.60 -2.58
N SER A 110 23.91 -6.96 -2.16
CA SER A 110 23.84 -5.52 -1.83
C SER A 110 22.40 -5.12 -1.47
N TYR A 111 22.18 -3.85 -1.16
CA TYR A 111 20.84 -3.27 -0.99
C TYR A 111 20.05 -3.16 -2.31
N SER A 112 20.70 -3.16 -3.48
CA SER A 112 20.04 -2.91 -4.76
C SER A 112 18.90 -3.87 -5.07
N PRO A 113 19.03 -5.20 -4.95
CA PRO A 113 17.93 -6.14 -5.18
C PRO A 113 16.75 -5.89 -4.26
N VAL A 114 16.99 -5.48 -3.03
CA VAL A 114 15.94 -5.22 -2.03
C VAL A 114 15.05 -4.06 -2.50
N PHE A 115 15.64 -2.94 -2.94
CA PHE A 115 14.87 -1.80 -3.46
C PHE A 115 14.04 -2.17 -4.68
N VAL A 116 14.60 -2.98 -5.60
CA VAL A 116 13.89 -3.44 -6.80
C VAL A 116 12.71 -4.34 -6.41
N ILE A 117 12.94 -5.34 -5.56
CA ILE A 117 11.90 -6.28 -5.10
C ILE A 117 10.78 -5.51 -4.38
N VAL A 118 11.10 -4.62 -3.46
CA VAL A 118 10.11 -3.83 -2.71
C VAL A 118 9.28 -2.98 -3.66
N SER A 119 9.90 -2.28 -4.60
CA SER A 119 9.19 -1.46 -5.59
C SER A 119 8.26 -2.29 -6.46
N PHE A 120 8.71 -3.45 -6.91
CA PHE A 120 7.90 -4.39 -7.69
C PHE A 120 6.71 -4.92 -6.87
N LEU A 121 6.93 -5.32 -5.62
CA LEU A 121 5.86 -5.81 -4.74
C LEU A 121 4.80 -4.74 -4.45
N HIS A 122 5.18 -3.46 -4.39
CA HIS A 122 4.21 -2.38 -4.23
C HIS A 122 3.30 -2.21 -5.44
N ILE A 123 3.85 -2.33 -6.66
CA ILE A 123 3.08 -2.30 -7.91
C ILE A 123 2.22 -3.55 -8.01
N LEU A 124 2.78 -4.72 -7.73
CA LEU A 124 2.05 -5.99 -7.73
C LEU A 124 0.87 -5.97 -6.76
N SER A 125 1.07 -5.44 -5.55
CA SER A 125 0.00 -5.26 -4.56
C SER A 125 -1.14 -4.38 -5.07
N ALA A 126 -0.82 -3.27 -5.75
CA ALA A 126 -1.84 -2.40 -6.35
C ALA A 126 -2.59 -3.12 -7.47
N LEU A 127 -1.88 -3.88 -8.30
CA LEU A 127 -2.46 -4.67 -9.38
C LEU A 127 -3.40 -5.76 -8.83
N MET A 128 -2.99 -6.47 -7.76
CA MET A 128 -3.81 -7.48 -7.09
C MET A 128 -5.14 -6.89 -6.59
N VAL A 129 -5.12 -5.71 -5.98
CA VAL A 129 -6.35 -5.03 -5.54
C VAL A 129 -7.26 -4.74 -6.74
N MET A 130 -6.72 -4.34 -7.89
CA MET A 130 -7.52 -4.09 -9.09
C MET A 130 -8.14 -5.35 -9.67
N LEU A 131 -7.40 -6.46 -9.68
CA LEU A 131 -7.84 -7.72 -10.27
C LEU A 131 -8.84 -8.47 -9.38
N PHE A 132 -8.58 -8.54 -8.08
CA PHE A 132 -9.38 -9.33 -7.16
C PHE A 132 -10.52 -8.57 -6.50
N ILE A 133 -10.47 -7.23 -6.50
CA ILE A 133 -11.54 -6.39 -5.96
C ILE A 133 -12.12 -5.53 -7.10
N PRO A 134 -13.04 -6.10 -7.91
CA PRO A 134 -13.57 -5.39 -9.07
C PRO A 134 -14.33 -4.12 -8.68
N LYS A 135 -15.02 -4.13 -7.53
CA LYS A 135 -15.78 -2.96 -7.04
C LYS A 135 -15.73 -2.86 -5.52
N ILE A 136 -15.28 -1.71 -5.03
CA ILE A 136 -15.29 -1.37 -3.60
C ILE A 136 -16.58 -0.59 -3.33
N GLN A 137 -17.47 -1.17 -2.51
CA GLN A 137 -18.73 -0.52 -2.13
C GLN A 137 -19.13 -0.94 -0.71
N TYR A 138 -19.81 -0.06 0.01
CA TYR A 138 -20.29 -0.40 1.35
C TYR A 138 -21.32 -1.52 1.30
N VAL A 139 -21.12 -2.55 2.13
CA VAL A 139 -22.03 -3.70 2.24
C VAL A 139 -23.43 -3.31 2.72
N GLY A 140 -23.55 -2.19 3.43
CA GLY A 140 -24.85 -1.67 3.90
C GLY A 140 -25.80 -1.17 2.82
N THR A 141 -25.34 -1.06 1.56
CA THR A 141 -26.16 -0.59 0.43
C THR A 141 -26.93 -1.73 -0.27
N ILE A 142 -26.71 -2.97 0.10
CA ILE A 142 -27.28 -4.16 -0.59
C ILE A 142 -28.55 -4.67 0.09
N SER A 143 -28.99 -4.12 1.22
CA SER A 143 -30.11 -4.67 2.00
C SER A 143 -31.48 -4.00 1.76
N THR A 144 -31.69 -3.37 0.61
CA THR A 144 -33.02 -2.82 0.25
C THR A 144 -33.34 -3.09 -1.21
N THR A 145 -33.49 -4.37 -1.56
CA THR A 145 -34.34 -4.80 -2.69
C THR A 145 -34.98 -6.13 -2.35
#